data_2f395af32e6d46f39cf03eef51f3be90
#
_entry.id   2f395af32e6d46f39cf03eef51f3be90
#
_cell.length_a   1.000
_cell.length_b   1.000
_cell.length_c   1.000
_cell.angle_alpha   90.00
_cell.angle_beta   90.00
_cell.angle_gamma   90.00
#
_symmetry.space_group_name_H-M   'P 1'
#
loop_
_entity.id
_entity.type
_entity.pdbx_description
1 polymer ?
#
loop_
_entity_poly.entity_id
_entity_poly.type
_entity_poly.pdbx_seq_one_letter_code
_entity_poly.pdbx_strand_id
1 'polypeptide(L)'
;MKIFFSVGEPSGDVHGANLIRALKNAYQGEGELQCVGFGGPKMQEAGAELMFDLTSLAVMWFGRVLWNIGTFFNLAAQAEEYFEIEKPNAVVLIDYPGFNWHIAKRAHKAGIPVYYYSPPQIWGWAQWRVRKMRKWVDCILSGLPFETQWYQDQGCRCIYVGHPFFDETEKFELGKRQEAVGSSENPLATRNSQLATKKAIRIGIFPGSRTQEVEQNITTMLKAARIIQEQFAQISAAPIQFRVAAFKDEHWGIIAPKAAKARLDDVVIEVGAASKIMASSDAVMAVSGSVSLELLYYKIPTVILYKTCWLGMFLQSIFRRVKYITLVNLLEYGAVPAQAPDLPIAPNPREALFPEFLTARDASEAVAGNILSWISDPEEYERKKEKLEELKSHVCRPGAAQKAAEIILKNMYY
;
A
#
# COMPACT_ATOMS: atom_id res chain seq x y z
N MET A 1 -6.94 18.73 -26.46
CA MET A 1 -6.42 19.04 -25.11
C MET A 1 -5.24 18.13 -24.82
N LYS A 2 -4.17 18.64 -24.14
CA LYS A 2 -2.97 17.84 -23.80
C LYS A 2 -2.74 17.84 -22.30
N ILE A 3 -2.46 16.69 -21.70
CA ILE A 3 -2.08 16.53 -20.28
C ILE A 3 -0.77 15.77 -20.21
N PHE A 4 0.22 16.33 -19.52
CA PHE A 4 1.50 15.68 -19.29
C PHE A 4 1.49 14.93 -17.95
N PHE A 5 1.95 13.68 -17.94
CA PHE A 5 2.05 12.83 -16.77
C PHE A 5 3.51 12.58 -16.37
N SER A 6 3.76 12.51 -15.06
CA SER A 6 5.05 12.04 -14.54
C SER A 6 4.84 11.06 -13.39
N VAL A 7 5.15 9.79 -13.68
CA VAL A 7 4.88 8.64 -12.82
C VAL A 7 6.10 7.71 -12.84
N GLY A 8 6.68 7.46 -11.66
CA GLY A 8 7.95 6.70 -11.57
C GLY A 8 7.86 5.37 -10.84
N GLU A 9 6.71 5.00 -10.25
CA GLU A 9 6.56 3.74 -9.52
C GLU A 9 5.52 2.81 -10.16
N PRO A 10 5.67 1.47 -10.06
CA PRO A 10 4.71 0.52 -10.64
C PRO A 10 3.28 0.67 -10.12
N SER A 11 3.11 1.00 -8.81
CA SER A 11 1.80 1.32 -8.24
C SER A 11 1.22 2.61 -8.83
N GLY A 12 2.07 3.63 -8.99
CA GLY A 12 1.72 4.89 -9.64
C GLY A 12 1.28 4.70 -11.09
N ASP A 13 1.90 3.78 -11.83
CA ASP A 13 1.53 3.44 -13.21
C ASP A 13 0.08 2.93 -13.31
N VAL A 14 -0.33 2.06 -12.39
CA VAL A 14 -1.73 1.60 -12.33
C VAL A 14 -2.69 2.75 -12.00
N HIS A 15 -2.34 3.60 -11.03
CA HIS A 15 -3.15 4.77 -10.68
C HIS A 15 -3.22 5.78 -11.82
N GLY A 16 -2.12 5.99 -12.53
CA GLY A 16 -2.05 6.81 -13.74
C GLY A 16 -2.93 6.28 -14.86
N ALA A 17 -2.89 4.98 -15.10
CA ALA A 17 -3.73 4.31 -16.10
C ALA A 17 -5.23 4.48 -15.78
N ASN A 18 -5.64 4.30 -14.52
CA ASN A 18 -7.02 4.50 -14.10
C ASN A 18 -7.45 5.97 -14.27
N LEU A 19 -6.58 6.93 -13.90
CA LEU A 19 -6.86 8.34 -14.10
C LEU A 19 -6.95 8.73 -15.58
N ILE A 20 -6.10 8.19 -16.45
CA ILE A 20 -6.16 8.43 -17.91
C ILE A 20 -7.48 7.92 -18.50
N ARG A 21 -7.92 6.71 -18.12
CA ARG A 21 -9.23 6.18 -18.55
C ARG A 21 -10.37 7.07 -18.07
N ALA A 22 -10.34 7.51 -16.80
CA ALA A 22 -11.35 8.39 -16.24
C ALA A 22 -11.38 9.76 -16.93
N LEU A 23 -10.21 10.35 -17.22
CA LEU A 23 -10.11 11.61 -17.96
C LEU A 23 -10.68 11.48 -19.39
N LYS A 24 -10.32 10.42 -20.13
CA LYS A 24 -10.84 10.18 -21.48
C LYS A 24 -12.35 9.96 -21.49
N ASN A 25 -12.88 9.27 -20.48
CA ASN A 25 -14.33 9.03 -20.35
C ASN A 25 -15.12 10.30 -19.97
N ALA A 26 -14.52 11.17 -19.16
CA ALA A 26 -15.18 12.41 -18.70
C ALA A 26 -14.97 13.61 -19.64
N TYR A 27 -14.05 13.53 -20.58
CA TYR A 27 -13.72 14.63 -21.48
C TYR A 27 -14.86 14.89 -22.50
N GLN A 28 -15.37 16.11 -22.53
CA GLN A 28 -16.46 16.53 -23.41
C GLN A 28 -16.05 17.67 -24.35
N GLY A 29 -14.75 17.97 -24.42
CA GLY A 29 -14.25 19.04 -25.28
C GLY A 29 -14.14 18.63 -26.74
N GLU A 30 -13.90 19.60 -27.62
CA GLU A 30 -13.65 19.37 -29.04
C GLU A 30 -12.30 18.67 -29.24
N GLY A 31 -12.27 17.67 -30.13
CA GLY A 31 -11.08 16.90 -30.47
C GLY A 31 -10.69 15.87 -29.41
N GLU A 32 -9.49 15.32 -29.53
CA GLU A 32 -8.99 14.24 -28.68
C GLU A 32 -8.25 14.77 -27.44
N LEU A 33 -8.44 14.09 -26.28
CA LEU A 33 -7.61 14.27 -25.10
C LEU A 33 -6.34 13.44 -25.23
N GLN A 34 -5.21 14.10 -25.41
CA GLN A 34 -3.89 13.48 -25.48
C GLN A 34 -3.26 13.44 -24.09
N CYS A 35 -2.84 12.25 -23.66
CA CYS A 35 -2.08 12.01 -22.44
C CYS A 35 -0.66 11.61 -22.84
N VAL A 36 0.34 12.40 -22.45
CA VAL A 36 1.73 12.23 -22.86
C VAL A 36 2.63 12.28 -21.62
N GLY A 37 3.78 11.66 -21.62
CA GLY A 37 4.80 11.90 -20.59
C GLY A 37 5.59 10.67 -20.16
N PHE A 38 5.92 10.63 -18.87
CA PHE A 38 6.69 9.55 -18.23
C PHE A 38 5.76 8.65 -17.43
N GLY A 39 5.86 7.33 -17.63
CA GLY A 39 5.00 6.37 -16.94
C GLY A 39 5.49 4.96 -17.16
N GLY A 40 4.57 4.01 -17.17
CA GLY A 40 4.85 2.60 -17.42
C GLY A 40 3.85 1.97 -18.39
N PRO A 41 3.95 0.64 -18.60
CA PRO A 41 3.16 -0.07 -19.59
C PRO A 41 1.64 0.01 -19.35
N LYS A 42 1.17 0.16 -18.10
CA LYS A 42 -0.26 0.28 -17.80
C LYS A 42 -0.85 1.61 -18.28
N MET A 43 -0.09 2.69 -18.16
CA MET A 43 -0.49 3.99 -18.73
C MET A 43 -0.50 3.94 -20.25
N GLN A 44 0.46 3.26 -20.88
CA GLN A 44 0.49 3.04 -22.31
C GLN A 44 -0.73 2.22 -22.78
N GLU A 45 -1.07 1.13 -22.09
CA GLU A 45 -2.30 0.34 -22.34
C GLU A 45 -3.59 1.20 -22.20
N ALA A 46 -3.57 2.21 -21.31
CA ALA A 46 -4.67 3.17 -21.15
C ALA A 46 -4.70 4.27 -22.23
N GLY A 47 -3.75 4.23 -23.16
CA GLY A 47 -3.64 5.13 -24.30
C GLY A 47 -2.87 6.42 -24.02
N ALA A 48 -1.87 6.37 -23.12
CA ALA A 48 -0.87 7.42 -23.01
C ALA A 48 0.26 7.22 -24.04
N GLU A 49 0.77 8.30 -24.56
CA GLU A 49 2.00 8.33 -25.34
C GLU A 49 3.18 8.49 -24.38
N LEU A 50 4.00 7.46 -24.24
CA LEU A 50 5.14 7.49 -23.33
C LEU A 50 6.38 8.04 -24.03
N MET A 51 6.91 9.13 -23.49
CA MET A 51 8.25 9.63 -23.86
C MET A 51 9.34 8.74 -23.27
N PHE A 52 9.09 8.13 -22.10
CA PHE A 52 10.02 7.23 -21.44
C PHE A 52 9.28 6.35 -20.40
N ASP A 53 9.68 5.08 -20.30
CA ASP A 53 9.26 4.19 -19.20
C ASP A 53 10.07 4.47 -17.94
N LEU A 54 9.56 5.40 -17.11
CA LEU A 54 10.19 5.81 -15.86
C LEU A 54 10.08 4.73 -14.78
N THR A 55 9.07 3.86 -14.86
CA THR A 55 8.85 2.80 -13.87
C THR A 55 9.92 1.72 -13.92
N SER A 56 10.53 1.51 -15.08
CA SER A 56 11.66 0.59 -15.25
C SER A 56 12.90 1.01 -14.44
N LEU A 57 13.10 2.31 -14.21
CA LEU A 57 14.21 2.82 -13.38
C LEU A 57 13.96 2.65 -11.88
N ALA A 58 12.71 2.66 -11.42
CA ALA A 58 12.37 2.51 -10.01
C ALA A 58 12.61 1.07 -9.50
N VAL A 59 12.50 0.09 -10.37
CA VAL A 59 12.75 -1.32 -10.06
C VAL A 59 14.24 -1.60 -9.84
N MET A 60 15.11 -0.75 -10.37
CA MET A 60 16.56 -0.86 -10.20
C MET A 60 16.98 -0.25 -8.86
N TRP A 61 17.59 -1.03 -7.99
CA TRP A 61 18.07 -0.81 -6.63
C TRP A 61 18.68 0.58 -6.34
N PHE A 62 18.47 1.08 -5.12
CA PHE A 62 19.04 2.33 -4.56
C PHE A 62 20.53 2.55 -4.84
N GLY A 63 21.33 1.49 -4.92
CA GLY A 63 22.76 1.58 -5.26
C GLY A 63 23.07 2.06 -6.68
N ARG A 64 22.12 1.91 -7.63
CA ARG A 64 22.27 2.37 -9.03
C ARG A 64 21.65 3.75 -9.29
N VAL A 65 20.93 4.34 -8.33
CA VAL A 65 20.38 5.70 -8.46
C VAL A 65 21.47 6.73 -8.71
N LEU A 66 22.63 6.57 -8.06
CA LEU A 66 23.80 7.44 -8.29
C LEU A 66 24.34 7.35 -9.73
N TRP A 67 24.26 6.18 -10.36
CA TRP A 67 24.70 5.98 -11.75
C TRP A 67 23.71 6.52 -12.77
N ASN A 68 22.45 6.64 -12.41
CA ASN A 68 21.36 7.11 -13.28
C ASN A 68 21.02 8.61 -13.08
N ILE A 69 21.74 9.34 -12.26
CA ILE A 69 21.52 10.77 -12.01
C ILE A 69 21.49 11.57 -13.32
N GLY A 70 22.40 11.28 -14.26
CA GLY A 70 22.43 11.88 -15.59
C GLY A 70 21.15 11.65 -16.38
N THR A 71 20.58 10.44 -16.32
CA THR A 71 19.32 10.10 -16.98
C THR A 71 18.15 10.93 -16.41
N PHE A 72 18.07 11.11 -15.09
CA PHE A 72 17.02 11.95 -14.48
C PHE A 72 17.14 13.42 -14.88
N PHE A 73 18.37 13.96 -14.99
CA PHE A 73 18.55 15.33 -15.48
C PHE A 73 18.16 15.46 -16.95
N ASN A 74 18.50 14.49 -17.80
CA ASN A 74 18.13 14.48 -19.21
C ASN A 74 16.61 14.38 -19.39
N LEU A 75 15.93 13.50 -18.65
CA LEU A 75 14.46 13.41 -18.68
C LEU A 75 13.81 14.70 -18.21
N ALA A 76 14.34 15.34 -17.16
CA ALA A 76 13.84 16.62 -16.71
C ALA A 76 14.04 17.74 -17.73
N ALA A 77 15.15 17.72 -18.51
CA ALA A 77 15.40 18.65 -19.59
C ALA A 77 14.46 18.39 -20.78
N GLN A 78 14.22 17.14 -21.15
CA GLN A 78 13.23 16.77 -22.17
C GLN A 78 11.82 17.25 -21.82
N ALA A 79 11.43 17.13 -20.55
CA ALA A 79 10.15 17.67 -20.08
C ALA A 79 10.10 19.21 -20.19
N GLU A 80 11.20 19.92 -19.86
CA GLU A 80 11.27 21.39 -19.99
C GLU A 80 11.10 21.82 -21.45
N GLU A 81 11.81 21.17 -22.37
CA GLU A 81 11.69 21.40 -23.81
C GLU A 81 10.27 21.12 -24.31
N TYR A 82 9.68 20.01 -23.88
CA TYR A 82 8.30 19.65 -24.23
C TYR A 82 7.30 20.73 -23.72
N PHE A 83 7.50 21.27 -22.51
CA PHE A 83 6.64 22.30 -21.97
C PHE A 83 6.75 23.64 -22.73
N GLU A 84 7.91 23.98 -23.25
CA GLU A 84 8.13 25.18 -24.04
C GLU A 84 7.48 25.08 -25.44
N ILE A 85 7.60 23.90 -26.07
CA ILE A 85 7.11 23.68 -27.45
C ILE A 85 5.62 23.37 -27.46
N GLU A 86 5.20 22.35 -26.70
CA GLU A 86 3.86 21.77 -26.79
C GLU A 86 2.84 22.42 -25.83
N LYS A 87 3.30 23.09 -24.80
CA LYS A 87 2.49 23.86 -23.82
C LYS A 87 1.26 23.06 -23.35
N PRO A 88 1.42 21.90 -22.70
CA PRO A 88 0.28 21.11 -22.25
C PRO A 88 -0.64 21.92 -21.33
N ASN A 89 -1.94 21.60 -21.37
CA ASN A 89 -2.95 22.30 -20.55
C ASN A 89 -2.79 22.02 -19.06
N ALA A 90 -2.17 20.90 -18.68
CA ALA A 90 -1.85 20.57 -17.29
C ALA A 90 -0.70 19.56 -17.19
N VAL A 91 -0.08 19.52 -16.02
CA VAL A 91 0.86 18.49 -15.59
C VAL A 91 0.27 17.74 -14.41
N VAL A 92 0.24 16.40 -14.50
CA VAL A 92 -0.21 15.50 -13.43
C VAL A 92 0.98 14.70 -12.92
N LEU A 93 1.28 14.85 -11.65
CA LEU A 93 2.33 14.14 -10.92
C LEU A 93 1.69 13.05 -10.06
N ILE A 94 2.26 11.84 -10.07
CA ILE A 94 1.80 10.74 -9.22
C ILE A 94 2.98 10.18 -8.45
N ASP A 95 2.91 10.23 -7.10
CA ASP A 95 3.97 9.73 -6.21
C ASP A 95 5.38 10.19 -6.62
N TYR A 96 6.42 9.37 -6.43
CA TYR A 96 7.80 9.55 -6.90
C TYR A 96 8.42 10.94 -6.65
N PRO A 97 8.39 11.46 -5.43
CA PRO A 97 8.71 12.86 -5.13
C PRO A 97 10.15 13.25 -5.48
N GLY A 98 11.08 12.29 -5.47
CA GLY A 98 12.49 12.57 -5.82
C GLY A 98 12.64 13.28 -7.16
N PHE A 99 12.02 12.74 -8.19
CA PHE A 99 12.03 13.28 -9.54
C PHE A 99 10.92 14.31 -9.78
N ASN A 100 9.72 14.06 -9.29
CA ASN A 100 8.56 14.90 -9.54
C ASN A 100 8.69 16.35 -9.06
N TRP A 101 9.56 16.64 -8.06
CA TRP A 101 9.90 18.03 -7.73
C TRP A 101 10.59 18.78 -8.87
N HIS A 102 11.36 18.09 -9.69
CA HIS A 102 12.03 18.70 -10.83
C HIS A 102 11.06 19.01 -11.96
N ILE A 103 10.07 18.14 -12.15
CA ILE A 103 8.99 18.37 -13.13
C ILE A 103 8.06 19.48 -12.67
N ALA A 104 7.59 19.43 -11.40
CA ALA A 104 6.74 20.48 -10.82
C ALA A 104 7.33 21.89 -10.96
N LYS A 105 8.64 22.03 -10.65
CA LYS A 105 9.34 23.32 -10.77
C LYS A 105 9.35 23.84 -12.22
N ARG A 106 9.56 22.96 -13.20
CA ARG A 106 9.63 23.33 -14.61
C ARG A 106 8.26 23.68 -15.18
N ALA A 107 7.25 22.88 -14.86
CA ALA A 107 5.88 23.16 -15.26
C ALA A 107 5.38 24.51 -14.69
N HIS A 108 5.64 24.74 -13.42
CA HIS A 108 5.31 26.03 -12.77
C HIS A 108 6.05 27.21 -13.42
N LYS A 109 7.34 27.06 -13.78
CA LYS A 109 8.11 28.10 -14.50
C LYS A 109 7.51 28.40 -15.88
N ALA A 110 6.98 27.35 -16.56
CA ALA A 110 6.32 27.47 -17.86
C ALA A 110 4.86 27.99 -17.76
N GLY A 111 4.35 28.25 -16.55
CA GLY A 111 2.98 28.71 -16.31
C GLY A 111 1.92 27.63 -16.52
N ILE A 112 2.30 26.34 -16.48
CA ILE A 112 1.40 25.23 -16.68
C ILE A 112 0.87 24.75 -15.33
N PRO A 113 -0.47 24.60 -15.16
CA PRO A 113 -1.08 24.11 -13.94
C PRO A 113 -0.58 22.73 -13.54
N VAL A 114 -0.20 22.55 -12.26
CA VAL A 114 0.35 21.31 -11.71
C VAL A 114 -0.62 20.68 -10.72
N TYR A 115 -1.02 19.45 -11.00
CA TYR A 115 -1.83 18.61 -10.13
C TYR A 115 -0.95 17.50 -9.54
N TYR A 116 -1.03 17.29 -8.22
CA TYR A 116 -0.37 16.16 -7.58
C TYR A 116 -1.42 15.15 -7.11
N TYR A 117 -1.58 14.06 -7.85
CA TYR A 117 -2.48 12.95 -7.51
C TYR A 117 -1.74 11.90 -6.71
N SER A 118 -2.32 11.43 -5.61
CA SER A 118 -1.64 10.57 -4.65
C SER A 118 -0.29 11.17 -4.20
N PRO A 119 -0.32 12.28 -3.44
CA PRO A 119 0.88 13.02 -3.07
C PRO A 119 1.78 12.23 -2.13
N PRO A 120 3.09 12.57 -2.05
CA PRO A 120 3.99 11.93 -1.12
C PRO A 120 3.60 12.23 0.33
N GLN A 121 3.74 11.24 1.21
CA GLN A 121 3.38 11.31 2.64
C GLN A 121 4.38 12.17 3.44
N ILE A 122 4.61 13.43 3.03
CA ILE A 122 5.58 14.33 3.67
C ILE A 122 5.18 14.73 5.10
N TRP A 123 3.91 14.63 5.44
CA TRP A 123 3.39 14.86 6.79
C TRP A 123 3.98 13.87 7.82
N GLY A 124 4.35 12.66 7.38
CA GLY A 124 4.88 11.60 8.25
C GLY A 124 6.34 11.80 8.66
N TRP A 125 7.18 12.46 7.83
CA TRP A 125 8.62 12.50 8.10
C TRP A 125 9.37 13.72 7.53
N ALA A 126 8.87 14.39 6.48
CA ALA A 126 9.59 15.42 5.74
C ALA A 126 8.77 16.70 5.58
N GLN A 127 8.11 17.15 6.65
CA GLN A 127 7.14 18.26 6.65
C GLN A 127 7.68 19.56 6.02
N TRP A 128 8.99 19.83 6.11
CA TRP A 128 9.61 21.01 5.48
C TRP A 128 9.43 21.04 3.95
N ARG A 129 9.20 19.90 3.30
CA ARG A 129 8.94 19.78 1.85
C ARG A 129 7.61 20.40 1.43
N VAL A 130 6.71 20.71 2.35
CA VAL A 130 5.44 21.40 2.06
C VAL A 130 5.66 22.76 1.39
N ARG A 131 6.83 23.40 1.63
CA ARG A 131 7.21 24.63 0.93
C ARG A 131 7.27 24.44 -0.60
N LYS A 132 7.66 23.25 -1.06
CA LYS A 132 7.70 22.91 -2.49
C LYS A 132 6.28 22.72 -3.04
N MET A 133 5.40 22.05 -2.27
CA MET A 133 3.99 21.91 -2.63
C MET A 133 3.33 23.27 -2.82
N ARG A 134 3.42 24.17 -1.81
CA ARG A 134 2.85 25.52 -1.90
C ARG A 134 3.38 26.34 -3.07
N LYS A 135 4.63 26.12 -3.46
CA LYS A 135 5.29 26.92 -4.49
C LYS A 135 5.01 26.43 -5.90
N TRP A 136 4.90 25.12 -6.12
CA TRP A 136 4.95 24.52 -7.45
C TRP A 136 3.75 23.65 -7.79
N VAL A 137 2.80 23.45 -6.89
CA VAL A 137 1.62 22.60 -7.10
C VAL A 137 0.36 23.43 -6.90
N ASP A 138 -0.47 23.50 -7.93
CA ASP A 138 -1.70 24.31 -7.90
C ASP A 138 -2.85 23.59 -7.20
N CYS A 139 -2.90 22.25 -7.31
CA CYS A 139 -3.91 21.45 -6.62
C CYS A 139 -3.38 20.06 -6.26
N ILE A 140 -3.57 19.69 -5.00
CA ILE A 140 -3.26 18.36 -4.49
C ILE A 140 -4.56 17.53 -4.46
N LEU A 141 -4.52 16.34 -5.04
CA LEU A 141 -5.62 15.39 -5.08
C LEU A 141 -5.26 14.22 -4.15
N SER A 142 -5.69 14.32 -2.89
CA SER A 142 -5.28 13.41 -1.81
C SER A 142 -6.20 12.20 -1.69
N GLY A 143 -5.59 11.06 -1.40
CA GLY A 143 -6.27 9.80 -1.13
C GLY A 143 -6.67 9.59 0.34
N LEU A 144 -6.22 10.45 1.27
CA LEU A 144 -6.40 10.25 2.71
C LEU A 144 -7.08 11.49 3.33
N PRO A 145 -8.17 11.33 4.11
CA PRO A 145 -8.90 12.46 4.69
C PRO A 145 -8.02 13.35 5.59
N PHE A 146 -7.25 12.73 6.49
CA PHE A 146 -6.36 13.46 7.40
C PHE A 146 -5.19 14.17 6.66
N GLU A 147 -4.71 13.61 5.57
CA GLU A 147 -3.69 14.21 4.70
C GLU A 147 -4.22 15.44 4.01
N THR A 148 -5.49 15.40 3.54
CA THR A 148 -6.17 16.54 2.96
C THR A 148 -6.20 17.71 3.94
N GLN A 149 -6.66 17.46 5.16
CA GLN A 149 -6.70 18.48 6.21
C GLN A 149 -5.30 19.03 6.53
N TRP A 150 -4.31 18.13 6.67
CA TRP A 150 -2.94 18.56 6.94
C TRP A 150 -2.38 19.49 5.85
N TYR A 151 -2.59 19.18 4.56
CA TYR A 151 -2.14 20.07 3.47
C TYR A 151 -2.89 21.39 3.45
N GLN A 152 -4.20 21.39 3.73
CA GLN A 152 -5.01 22.62 3.83
C GLN A 152 -4.51 23.50 4.99
N ASP A 153 -4.23 22.94 6.15
CA ASP A 153 -3.67 23.66 7.31
C ASP A 153 -2.28 24.26 7.01
N GLN A 154 -1.55 23.66 6.07
CA GLN A 154 -0.29 24.18 5.57
C GLN A 154 -0.46 25.21 4.44
N GLY A 155 -1.68 25.65 4.10
CA GLY A 155 -1.97 26.63 3.07
C GLY A 155 -1.85 26.09 1.64
N CYS A 156 -1.96 24.79 1.42
CA CYS A 156 -2.04 24.18 0.09
C CYS A 156 -3.51 23.99 -0.32
N ARG A 157 -3.82 24.19 -1.60
CA ARG A 157 -5.11 23.76 -2.16
C ARG A 157 -5.09 22.25 -2.25
N CYS A 158 -5.84 21.57 -1.40
CA CYS A 158 -5.93 20.10 -1.36
C CYS A 158 -7.39 19.66 -1.34
N ILE A 159 -7.72 18.64 -2.15
CA ILE A 159 -9.06 18.09 -2.29
C ILE A 159 -8.98 16.58 -2.05
N TYR A 160 -9.86 16.07 -1.19
CA TYR A 160 -10.00 14.63 -0.97
C TYR A 160 -10.76 14.00 -2.14
N VAL A 161 -10.11 13.06 -2.81
CA VAL A 161 -10.69 12.32 -3.97
C VAL A 161 -10.99 10.85 -3.67
N GLY A 162 -10.48 10.31 -2.56
CA GLY A 162 -10.49 8.88 -2.25
C GLY A 162 -9.16 8.22 -2.59
N HIS A 163 -8.91 7.06 -1.98
CA HIS A 163 -7.64 6.38 -2.19
C HIS A 163 -7.68 5.56 -3.49
N PRO A 164 -6.75 5.80 -4.46
CA PRO A 164 -6.80 5.19 -5.78
C PRO A 164 -6.67 3.66 -5.78
N PHE A 165 -6.18 3.10 -4.69
CA PHE A 165 -6.11 1.66 -4.48
C PHE A 165 -7.50 0.98 -4.59
N PHE A 166 -8.56 1.66 -4.18
CA PHE A 166 -9.92 1.10 -4.20
C PHE A 166 -10.64 1.20 -5.56
N ASP A 167 -10.02 1.83 -6.55
CA ASP A 167 -10.52 1.82 -7.93
C ASP A 167 -10.30 0.46 -8.61
N GLU A 168 -9.50 -0.42 -8.01
CA GLU A 168 -9.22 -1.78 -8.50
C GLU A 168 -10.09 -2.85 -7.82
N THR A 169 -11.35 -2.55 -7.50
CA THR A 169 -12.24 -3.44 -6.74
C THR A 169 -12.47 -4.81 -7.38
N GLU A 170 -12.40 -4.92 -8.70
CA GLU A 170 -12.51 -6.21 -9.42
C GLU A 170 -11.45 -7.23 -8.98
N LYS A 171 -10.24 -6.78 -8.64
CA LYS A 171 -9.15 -7.59 -8.12
C LYS A 171 -9.53 -8.31 -6.81
N PHE A 172 -10.24 -7.59 -5.93
CA PHE A 172 -10.67 -8.11 -4.64
C PHE A 172 -11.80 -9.13 -4.77
N GLU A 173 -12.71 -8.93 -5.71
CA GLU A 173 -13.79 -9.87 -5.99
C GLU A 173 -13.29 -11.15 -6.68
N LEU A 174 -12.26 -11.06 -7.53
CA LEU A 174 -11.60 -12.23 -8.12
C LEU A 174 -10.96 -13.12 -7.05
N GLY A 175 -10.30 -12.55 -6.03
CA GLY A 175 -9.76 -13.30 -4.91
C GLY A 175 -10.81 -14.12 -4.17
N LYS A 176 -11.99 -13.54 -3.91
CA LYS A 176 -13.13 -14.24 -3.31
C LYS A 176 -13.70 -15.35 -4.19
N ARG A 177 -13.82 -15.12 -5.50
CA ARG A 177 -14.30 -16.14 -6.47
C ARG A 177 -13.35 -17.32 -6.56
N GLN A 178 -12.04 -17.11 -6.57
CA GLN A 178 -11.05 -18.17 -6.62
C GLN A 178 -11.09 -19.05 -5.36
N GLU A 179 -11.40 -18.50 -4.20
CA GLU A 179 -11.59 -19.28 -2.99
C GLU A 179 -12.88 -20.11 -3.03
N ALA A 180 -13.99 -19.54 -3.52
CA ALA A 180 -15.27 -20.25 -3.66
C ALA A 180 -15.14 -21.45 -4.62
N VAL A 181 -14.35 -21.35 -5.68
CA VAL A 181 -14.09 -22.46 -6.61
C VAL A 181 -13.15 -23.51 -5.98
N GLY A 182 -12.11 -23.08 -5.26
CA GLY A 182 -11.19 -24.02 -4.58
C GLY A 182 -11.82 -24.79 -3.41
N SER A 183 -12.91 -24.29 -2.85
CA SER A 183 -13.69 -25.00 -1.81
C SER A 183 -14.70 -25.99 -2.37
N SER A 184 -14.98 -25.98 -3.68
CA SER A 184 -15.96 -26.87 -4.34
C SER A 184 -15.35 -28.13 -4.97
N GLU A 185 -14.02 -28.28 -5.00
CA GLU A 185 -13.36 -29.46 -5.58
C GLU A 185 -13.10 -30.59 -4.56
N ASN A 186 -14.12 -31.02 -3.80
CA ASN A 186 -14.14 -32.39 -3.30
C ASN A 186 -15.57 -32.91 -3.11
N PRO A 187 -16.29 -33.31 -4.18
CA PRO A 187 -17.62 -33.91 -4.07
C PRO A 187 -17.67 -35.28 -3.41
N LEU A 188 -16.52 -35.90 -3.13
CA LEU A 188 -16.44 -37.25 -2.57
C LEU A 188 -16.26 -37.32 -1.04
N ALA A 189 -16.12 -36.20 -0.36
CA ALA A 189 -16.04 -36.17 1.11
C ALA A 189 -17.41 -36.10 1.82
N THR A 190 -18.51 -36.12 1.08
CA THR A 190 -19.87 -36.03 1.64
C THR A 190 -20.54 -37.39 1.71
N ARG A 191 -20.00 -38.28 2.56
CA ARG A 191 -20.80 -39.41 3.10
C ARG A 191 -19.98 -40.26 4.09
N ASN A 192 -19.57 -39.71 5.21
CA ASN A 192 -19.35 -40.39 6.48
C ASN A 192 -18.44 -39.58 7.40
N SER A 193 -18.97 -38.59 8.05
CA SER A 193 -18.47 -38.18 9.37
C SER A 193 -19.49 -37.27 10.05
N GLN A 194 -20.29 -37.84 10.90
CA GLN A 194 -20.98 -37.13 12.00
C GLN A 194 -19.98 -36.74 13.13
N LEU A 195 -18.73 -36.53 12.81
CA LEU A 195 -17.75 -35.84 13.65
C LEU A 195 -17.61 -34.43 13.04
N ALA A 196 -18.21 -33.44 13.71
CA ALA A 196 -17.99 -32.03 13.40
C ALA A 196 -16.49 -31.74 13.48
N THR A 197 -15.79 -31.85 12.34
CA THR A 197 -14.40 -31.40 12.23
C THR A 197 -14.41 -29.91 12.41
N LYS A 198 -13.87 -29.41 13.54
CA LYS A 198 -13.70 -27.98 13.78
C LYS A 198 -12.97 -27.40 12.56
N LYS A 199 -13.55 -26.37 11.95
CA LYS A 199 -12.96 -25.68 10.79
C LYS A 199 -11.53 -25.26 11.14
N ALA A 200 -10.57 -25.57 10.26
CA ALA A 200 -9.19 -25.16 10.44
C ALA A 200 -9.06 -23.63 10.49
N ILE A 201 -8.29 -23.13 11.46
CA ILE A 201 -7.95 -21.71 11.54
C ILE A 201 -6.80 -21.42 10.58
N ARG A 202 -6.96 -20.44 9.70
CA ARG A 202 -5.98 -20.07 8.69
C ARG A 202 -5.31 -18.75 9.05
N ILE A 203 -3.98 -18.78 9.20
CA ILE A 203 -3.18 -17.60 9.51
C ILE A 203 -2.30 -17.26 8.33
N GLY A 204 -2.54 -16.08 7.75
CA GLY A 204 -1.75 -15.53 6.67
C GLY A 204 -0.44 -14.91 7.16
N ILE A 205 0.64 -15.09 6.42
CA ILE A 205 1.96 -14.50 6.69
C ILE A 205 2.44 -13.76 5.44
N PHE A 206 2.59 -12.42 5.56
CA PHE A 206 2.98 -11.52 4.49
C PHE A 206 4.30 -10.82 4.84
N PRO A 207 5.45 -11.44 4.56
CA PRO A 207 6.75 -10.97 5.04
C PRO A 207 7.30 -9.76 4.28
N GLY A 208 6.67 -9.38 3.17
CA GLY A 208 7.02 -8.22 2.35
C GLY A 208 7.05 -8.50 0.86
N SER A 209 7.06 -7.43 0.08
CA SER A 209 7.17 -7.48 -1.38
C SER A 209 8.61 -7.30 -1.88
N ARG A 210 9.50 -6.75 -1.04
CA ARG A 210 10.92 -6.57 -1.32
C ARG A 210 11.74 -7.66 -0.65
N THR A 211 12.75 -8.17 -1.36
CA THR A 211 13.63 -9.25 -0.85
C THR A 211 14.20 -8.95 0.53
N GLN A 212 14.65 -7.71 0.75
CA GLN A 212 15.19 -7.27 2.04
C GLN A 212 14.14 -7.32 3.17
N GLU A 213 12.88 -6.96 2.88
CA GLU A 213 11.77 -7.06 3.85
C GLU A 213 11.52 -8.52 4.23
N VAL A 214 11.48 -9.42 3.24
CA VAL A 214 11.30 -10.86 3.47
C VAL A 214 12.42 -11.42 4.35
N GLU A 215 13.67 -11.11 4.04
CA GLU A 215 14.83 -11.57 4.83
C GLU A 215 14.77 -11.14 6.29
N GLN A 216 14.36 -9.90 6.54
CA GLN A 216 14.31 -9.30 7.87
C GLN A 216 13.14 -9.81 8.72
N ASN A 217 11.95 -9.98 8.12
CA ASN A 217 10.72 -10.23 8.87
C ASN A 217 10.35 -11.71 9.00
N ILE A 218 10.61 -12.54 7.96
CA ILE A 218 10.10 -13.91 7.91
C ILE A 218 10.51 -14.77 9.11
N THR A 219 11.75 -14.64 9.61
CA THR A 219 12.24 -15.43 10.76
C THR A 219 11.43 -15.12 12.03
N THR A 220 11.11 -13.87 12.30
CA THR A 220 10.31 -13.45 13.45
C THR A 220 8.86 -13.89 13.30
N MET A 221 8.28 -13.81 12.11
CA MET A 221 6.92 -14.26 11.82
C MET A 221 6.77 -15.79 11.96
N LEU A 222 7.76 -16.57 11.50
CA LEU A 222 7.76 -18.03 11.67
C LEU A 222 7.94 -18.45 13.13
N LYS A 223 8.73 -17.72 13.93
CA LYS A 223 8.81 -17.92 15.38
C LYS A 223 7.45 -17.63 16.06
N ALA A 224 6.78 -16.54 15.67
CA ALA A 224 5.45 -16.24 16.16
C ALA A 224 4.46 -17.35 15.78
N ALA A 225 4.50 -17.86 14.55
CA ALA A 225 3.68 -18.98 14.11
C ALA A 225 3.91 -20.22 14.97
N ARG A 226 5.17 -20.52 15.32
CA ARG A 226 5.49 -21.64 16.23
C ARG A 226 4.89 -21.46 17.63
N ILE A 227 5.01 -20.27 18.20
CA ILE A 227 4.40 -19.95 19.51
C ILE A 227 2.88 -20.09 19.43
N ILE A 228 2.24 -19.59 18.37
CA ILE A 228 0.80 -19.73 18.16
C ILE A 228 0.41 -21.22 18.11
N GLN A 229 1.09 -22.04 17.32
CA GLN A 229 0.81 -23.47 17.20
C GLN A 229 0.91 -24.16 18.57
N GLU A 230 1.99 -23.92 19.33
CA GLU A 230 2.24 -24.56 20.62
C GLU A 230 1.22 -24.16 21.68
N GLN A 231 0.91 -22.86 21.79
CA GLN A 231 -0.02 -22.38 22.81
C GLN A 231 -1.48 -22.68 22.46
N PHE A 232 -1.86 -22.57 21.19
CA PHE A 232 -3.24 -22.87 20.77
C PHE A 232 -3.58 -24.36 20.90
N ALA A 233 -2.63 -25.25 20.69
CA ALA A 233 -2.82 -26.69 20.90
C ALA A 233 -3.14 -27.07 22.35
N GLN A 234 -2.82 -26.20 23.33
CA GLN A 234 -3.16 -26.41 24.73
C GLN A 234 -4.61 -26.05 25.07
N ILE A 235 -5.25 -25.20 24.24
CA ILE A 235 -6.59 -24.67 24.52
C ILE A 235 -7.65 -25.12 23.50
N SER A 236 -7.23 -25.63 22.33
CA SER A 236 -8.15 -26.05 21.27
C SER A 236 -7.58 -27.22 20.48
N ALA A 237 -8.48 -28.14 20.09
CA ALA A 237 -8.15 -29.23 19.17
C ALA A 237 -8.37 -28.84 17.68
N ALA A 238 -8.72 -27.60 17.38
CA ALA A 238 -8.87 -27.13 16.00
C ALA A 238 -7.49 -27.05 15.33
N PRO A 239 -7.33 -27.55 14.10
CA PRO A 239 -6.06 -27.44 13.37
C PRO A 239 -5.80 -26.00 12.98
N ILE A 240 -4.52 -25.61 12.96
CA ILE A 240 -4.05 -24.31 12.44
C ILE A 240 -3.23 -24.56 11.18
N GLN A 241 -3.55 -23.80 10.12
CA GLN A 241 -2.78 -23.74 8.89
C GLN A 241 -2.13 -22.38 8.72
N PHE A 242 -0.83 -22.36 8.46
CA PHE A 242 -0.08 -21.15 8.12
C PHE A 242 0.11 -21.05 6.61
N ARG A 243 -0.29 -19.92 6.03
CA ARG A 243 -0.16 -19.66 4.59
C ARG A 243 0.76 -18.46 4.36
N VAL A 244 1.92 -18.73 3.76
CA VAL A 244 2.96 -17.71 3.54
C VAL A 244 2.89 -17.21 2.11
N ALA A 245 2.68 -15.92 1.95
CA ALA A 245 2.68 -15.25 0.65
C ALA A 245 4.12 -14.93 0.20
N ALA A 246 4.58 -15.57 -0.86
CA ALA A 246 5.78 -15.19 -1.59
C ALA A 246 5.39 -14.31 -2.79
N PHE A 247 5.91 -13.09 -2.87
CA PHE A 247 5.57 -12.17 -3.97
C PHE A 247 6.24 -12.56 -5.29
N LYS A 248 7.43 -13.19 -5.23
CA LYS A 248 8.24 -13.66 -6.36
C LYS A 248 8.82 -15.03 -6.06
N ASP A 249 9.25 -15.76 -7.10
CA ASP A 249 9.93 -17.06 -6.95
C ASP A 249 11.19 -17.00 -6.09
N GLU A 250 11.98 -15.90 -6.20
CA GLU A 250 13.15 -15.67 -5.35
C GLU A 250 12.81 -15.71 -3.84
N HIS A 251 11.62 -15.21 -3.47
CA HIS A 251 11.19 -15.19 -2.07
C HIS A 251 10.91 -16.60 -1.54
N TRP A 252 10.41 -17.48 -2.39
CA TRP A 252 10.25 -18.89 -2.02
C TRP A 252 11.57 -19.51 -1.57
N GLY A 253 12.66 -19.26 -2.29
CA GLY A 253 14.00 -19.72 -1.95
C GLY A 253 14.52 -19.21 -0.59
N ILE A 254 14.06 -18.03 -0.14
CA ILE A 254 14.42 -17.48 1.17
C ILE A 254 13.52 -18.04 2.28
N ILE A 255 12.23 -18.18 2.00
CA ILE A 255 11.20 -18.59 2.97
C ILE A 255 11.27 -20.08 3.28
N ALA A 256 11.34 -20.94 2.27
CA ALA A 256 11.22 -22.40 2.43
C ALA A 256 12.25 -23.02 3.38
N PRO A 257 13.56 -22.67 3.32
CA PRO A 257 14.54 -23.21 4.27
C PRO A 257 14.29 -22.78 5.72
N LYS A 258 13.74 -21.56 5.92
CA LYS A 258 13.42 -21.03 7.24
C LYS A 258 12.15 -21.64 7.79
N ALA A 259 11.14 -21.87 6.94
CA ALA A 259 9.90 -22.54 7.31
C ALA A 259 10.16 -24.02 7.74
N ALA A 260 11.00 -24.73 7.01
CA ALA A 260 11.42 -26.08 7.39
C ALA A 260 12.10 -26.15 8.77
N LYS A 261 12.91 -25.14 9.11
CA LYS A 261 13.55 -25.03 10.44
C LYS A 261 12.57 -24.66 11.55
N ALA A 262 11.46 -24.00 11.24
CA ALA A 262 10.48 -23.57 12.23
C ALA A 262 9.63 -24.74 12.78
N ARG A 263 9.65 -25.91 12.14
CA ARG A 263 8.93 -27.13 12.57
C ARG A 263 7.44 -26.89 12.79
N LEU A 264 6.80 -26.19 11.83
CA LEU A 264 5.35 -26.01 11.80
C LEU A 264 4.68 -27.24 11.20
N ASP A 265 3.53 -27.65 11.76
CA ASP A 265 2.84 -28.89 11.35
C ASP A 265 2.17 -28.73 9.97
N ASP A 266 1.53 -27.57 9.73
CA ASP A 266 0.85 -27.25 8.45
C ASP A 266 1.26 -25.84 7.99
N VAL A 267 2.22 -25.77 7.09
CA VAL A 267 2.68 -24.53 6.47
C VAL A 267 2.73 -24.66 4.95
N VAL A 268 2.04 -23.77 4.25
CA VAL A 268 2.00 -23.70 2.79
C VAL A 268 2.60 -22.39 2.32
N ILE A 269 3.52 -22.45 1.35
CA ILE A 269 4.15 -21.26 0.74
C ILE A 269 3.62 -21.14 -0.69
N GLU A 270 2.98 -20.05 -1.02
CA GLU A 270 2.38 -19.81 -2.35
C GLU A 270 2.96 -18.55 -2.98
N VAL A 271 3.42 -18.68 -4.23
CA VAL A 271 3.95 -17.55 -5.00
C VAL A 271 2.80 -16.86 -5.76
N GLY A 272 2.75 -15.53 -5.71
CA GLY A 272 1.76 -14.72 -6.44
C GLY A 272 0.31 -14.88 -5.96
N ALA A 273 0.06 -15.54 -4.84
CA ALA A 273 -1.28 -15.89 -4.35
C ALA A 273 -1.75 -14.98 -3.19
N ALA A 274 -1.25 -13.74 -3.10
CA ALA A 274 -1.53 -12.85 -1.97
C ALA A 274 -3.03 -12.65 -1.72
N SER A 275 -3.81 -12.27 -2.72
CA SER A 275 -5.25 -12.02 -2.58
C SER A 275 -6.04 -13.29 -2.20
N LYS A 276 -5.63 -14.47 -2.72
CA LYS A 276 -6.21 -15.76 -2.34
C LYS A 276 -5.94 -16.11 -0.88
N ILE A 277 -4.70 -15.88 -0.41
CA ILE A 277 -4.33 -16.11 0.99
C ILE A 277 -5.12 -15.16 1.89
N MET A 278 -5.20 -13.86 1.55
CA MET A 278 -5.98 -12.88 2.32
C MET A 278 -7.44 -13.31 2.42
N ALA A 279 -8.10 -13.59 1.29
CA ALA A 279 -9.51 -13.95 1.26
C ALA A 279 -9.87 -15.17 2.15
N SER A 280 -8.89 -16.07 2.38
CA SER A 280 -9.07 -17.29 3.16
C SER A 280 -8.56 -17.21 4.60
N SER A 281 -7.90 -16.14 5.00
CA SER A 281 -7.28 -16.03 6.33
C SER A 281 -8.26 -15.54 7.41
N ASP A 282 -8.19 -16.13 8.59
CA ASP A 282 -8.91 -15.68 9.77
C ASP A 282 -8.13 -14.59 10.53
N ALA A 283 -6.79 -14.62 10.49
CA ALA A 283 -5.93 -13.57 11.01
C ALA A 283 -4.63 -13.49 10.18
N VAL A 284 -3.92 -12.35 10.25
CA VAL A 284 -2.74 -12.11 9.41
C VAL A 284 -1.60 -11.47 10.20
N MET A 285 -0.37 -11.89 9.91
CA MET A 285 0.87 -11.20 10.23
C MET A 285 1.42 -10.58 8.95
N ALA A 286 1.58 -9.25 8.88
CA ALA A 286 2.03 -8.56 7.68
C ALA A 286 3.10 -7.49 7.98
N VAL A 287 3.84 -7.09 6.95
CA VAL A 287 4.66 -5.86 7.01
C VAL A 287 3.80 -4.63 6.70
N SER A 288 4.28 -3.44 7.09
CA SER A 288 3.62 -2.19 6.72
C SER A 288 3.75 -1.92 5.21
N GLY A 289 2.67 -1.48 4.58
CA GLY A 289 2.61 -1.13 3.16
C GLY A 289 1.18 -1.06 2.65
N SER A 290 1.02 -0.95 1.32
CA SER A 290 -0.30 -0.94 0.65
C SER A 290 -1.14 -2.20 0.94
N VAL A 291 -0.49 -3.32 1.26
CA VAL A 291 -1.14 -4.57 1.69
C VAL A 291 -2.12 -4.36 2.84
N SER A 292 -1.88 -3.38 3.71
CA SER A 292 -2.78 -3.08 4.82
C SER A 292 -4.16 -2.61 4.38
N LEU A 293 -4.26 -1.90 3.25
CA LEU A 293 -5.55 -1.48 2.68
C LEU A 293 -6.34 -2.66 2.10
N GLU A 294 -5.63 -3.64 1.52
CA GLU A 294 -6.23 -4.88 1.04
C GLU A 294 -6.74 -5.74 2.21
N LEU A 295 -5.96 -5.85 3.29
CA LEU A 295 -6.36 -6.52 4.53
C LEU A 295 -7.57 -5.84 5.20
N LEU A 296 -7.64 -4.50 5.15
CA LEU A 296 -8.84 -3.75 5.58
C LEU A 296 -10.05 -4.09 4.69
N TYR A 297 -9.86 -4.14 3.38
CA TYR A 297 -10.95 -4.48 2.46
C TYR A 297 -11.54 -5.86 2.77
N TYR A 298 -10.71 -6.86 3.08
CA TYR A 298 -11.14 -8.19 3.51
C TYR A 298 -11.56 -8.27 4.98
N LYS A 299 -11.39 -7.21 5.77
CA LYS A 299 -11.73 -7.12 7.21
C LYS A 299 -11.00 -8.17 8.07
N ILE A 300 -9.74 -8.37 7.83
CA ILE A 300 -8.96 -9.39 8.49
C ILE A 300 -8.20 -8.79 9.68
N PRO A 301 -8.40 -9.27 10.91
CA PRO A 301 -7.56 -8.90 12.04
C PRO A 301 -6.09 -9.13 11.73
N THR A 302 -5.28 -8.06 11.81
CA THR A 302 -3.91 -8.07 11.30
C THR A 302 -2.95 -7.47 12.31
N VAL A 303 -1.79 -8.14 12.50
CA VAL A 303 -0.64 -7.61 13.23
C VAL A 303 0.43 -7.18 12.25
N ILE A 304 0.92 -5.95 12.41
CA ILE A 304 1.97 -5.38 11.57
C ILE A 304 3.32 -5.52 12.25
N LEU A 305 4.27 -6.14 11.56
CA LEU A 305 5.67 -6.24 11.97
C LEU A 305 6.55 -5.51 10.98
N TYR A 306 7.26 -4.50 11.43
CA TYR A 306 8.28 -3.82 10.66
C TYR A 306 9.63 -3.91 11.36
N LYS A 307 10.43 -4.88 10.97
CA LYS A 307 11.76 -5.09 11.53
C LYS A 307 12.79 -4.24 10.82
N THR A 308 13.64 -3.55 11.58
CA THR A 308 14.72 -2.73 11.03
C THR A 308 15.98 -2.87 11.89
N CYS A 309 17.11 -2.35 11.41
CA CYS A 309 18.34 -2.31 12.21
C CYS A 309 18.34 -1.16 13.24
N TRP A 310 19.26 -1.19 14.20
CA TRP A 310 19.38 -0.14 15.22
C TRP A 310 19.57 1.26 14.64
N LEU A 311 20.35 1.38 13.56
CA LEU A 311 20.51 2.66 12.85
C LEU A 311 19.19 3.12 12.24
N GLY A 312 18.43 2.21 11.64
CA GLY A 312 17.09 2.50 11.13
C GLY A 312 16.13 2.97 12.23
N MET A 313 16.16 2.32 13.42
CA MET A 313 15.40 2.75 14.58
C MET A 313 15.78 4.16 15.03
N PHE A 314 17.08 4.46 15.10
CA PHE A 314 17.58 5.79 15.47
C PHE A 314 17.12 6.85 14.43
N LEU A 315 17.22 6.57 13.14
CA LEU A 315 16.74 7.48 12.11
C LEU A 315 15.21 7.68 12.19
N GLN A 316 14.46 6.61 12.40
CA GLN A 316 13.02 6.68 12.61
C GLN A 316 12.66 7.55 13.83
N SER A 317 13.41 7.46 14.93
CA SER A 317 13.17 8.28 16.12
C SER A 317 13.37 9.78 15.89
N ILE A 318 14.26 10.16 14.96
CA ILE A 318 14.52 11.56 14.63
C ILE A 318 13.51 12.11 13.61
N PHE A 319 13.22 11.32 12.57
CA PHE A 319 12.48 11.81 11.41
C PHE A 319 10.98 11.52 11.46
N ARG A 320 10.56 10.46 12.15
CA ARG A 320 9.12 10.12 12.26
C ARG A 320 8.38 11.18 13.09
N ARG A 321 7.29 11.69 12.52
CA ARG A 321 6.45 12.73 13.14
C ARG A 321 5.08 12.22 13.56
N VAL A 322 4.73 10.99 13.20
CA VAL A 322 3.42 10.38 13.46
C VAL A 322 3.56 9.12 14.31
N LYS A 323 2.54 8.88 15.13
CA LYS A 323 2.45 7.75 16.05
C LYS A 323 2.36 6.41 15.30
N TYR A 324 1.51 6.34 14.28
CA TYR A 324 1.26 5.13 13.51
C TYR A 324 2.00 5.14 12.17
N ILE A 325 2.36 3.94 11.67
CA ILE A 325 3.04 3.75 10.38
C ILE A 325 2.15 3.07 9.34
N THR A 326 1.10 2.37 9.79
CA THR A 326 0.17 1.65 8.90
C THR A 326 -0.93 2.57 8.43
N LEU A 327 -1.25 2.54 7.14
CA LEU A 327 -2.32 3.37 6.57
C LEU A 327 -3.68 3.13 7.24
N VAL A 328 -3.98 1.90 7.65
CA VAL A 328 -5.23 1.56 8.35
C VAL A 328 -5.35 2.30 9.69
N ASN A 329 -4.28 2.31 10.50
CA ASN A 329 -4.30 3.07 11.75
C ASN A 329 -4.31 4.58 11.52
N LEU A 330 -3.64 5.05 10.47
CA LEU A 330 -3.66 6.48 10.10
C LEU A 330 -5.05 6.90 9.57
N LEU A 331 -5.78 6.03 8.89
CA LEU A 331 -7.15 6.28 8.46
C LEU A 331 -8.12 6.33 9.64
N GLU A 332 -7.91 5.48 10.65
CA GLU A 332 -8.74 5.42 11.86
C GLU A 332 -8.46 6.58 12.82
N TYR A 333 -7.17 6.84 13.12
CA TYR A 333 -6.77 7.75 14.19
C TYR A 333 -6.21 9.09 13.68
N GLY A 334 -6.00 9.24 12.37
CA GLY A 334 -5.34 10.41 11.77
C GLY A 334 -3.83 10.42 11.97
N ALA A 335 -3.20 11.51 11.52
CA ALA A 335 -1.76 11.74 11.68
C ALA A 335 -1.41 12.23 13.10
N VAL A 336 -1.77 11.44 14.12
CA VAL A 336 -1.47 11.77 15.52
C VAL A 336 0.04 11.97 15.68
N PRO A 337 0.50 13.09 16.29
CA PRO A 337 1.91 13.35 16.48
C PRO A 337 2.58 12.27 17.35
N ALA A 338 3.77 11.82 16.95
CA ALA A 338 4.58 10.93 17.77
C ALA A 338 5.11 11.68 18.99
N GLN A 339 4.97 11.09 20.18
CA GLN A 339 5.53 11.58 21.43
C GLN A 339 6.79 10.79 21.81
N ALA A 340 7.65 11.35 22.67
CA ALA A 340 8.88 10.70 23.08
C ALA A 340 8.70 9.26 23.65
N PRO A 341 7.64 8.93 24.39
CA PRO A 341 7.37 7.56 24.83
C PRO A 341 6.97 6.60 23.70
N ASP A 342 6.50 7.12 22.54
CA ASP A 342 6.12 6.32 21.37
C ASP A 342 7.33 5.81 20.59
N LEU A 343 8.55 6.19 21.01
CA LEU A 343 9.79 5.83 20.35
C LEU A 343 10.62 4.90 21.27
N PRO A 344 11.03 3.71 20.82
CA PRO A 344 10.98 3.11 19.49
C PRO A 344 9.82 2.13 19.23
N ILE A 345 8.91 1.96 20.17
CA ILE A 345 7.81 0.99 20.09
C ILE A 345 6.51 1.72 19.77
N ALA A 346 5.69 1.17 18.89
CA ALA A 346 4.34 1.67 18.72
C ALA A 346 3.58 1.66 20.06
N PRO A 347 2.71 2.65 20.31
CA PRO A 347 1.97 2.73 21.57
C PRO A 347 1.10 1.50 21.72
N ASN A 348 0.78 1.16 22.98
CA ASN A 348 0.04 -0.02 23.40
C ASN A 348 -0.61 -0.82 22.21
N PRO A 349 0.02 -1.88 21.71
CA PRO A 349 -0.39 -2.54 20.49
C PRO A 349 -1.85 -3.02 20.52
N ARG A 350 -2.42 -3.23 21.72
CA ARG A 350 -3.79 -3.70 21.90
C ARG A 350 -4.86 -2.64 21.58
N GLU A 351 -4.52 -1.36 21.64
CA GLU A 351 -5.44 -0.27 21.36
C GLU A 351 -5.53 0.06 19.86
N ALA A 352 -4.48 -0.24 19.09
CA ALA A 352 -4.46 0.02 17.65
C ALA A 352 -5.38 -0.94 16.89
N LEU A 353 -6.02 -0.44 15.84
CA LEU A 353 -6.86 -1.27 14.97
C LEU A 353 -6.04 -2.39 14.31
N PHE A 354 -4.84 -2.07 13.81
CA PHE A 354 -3.79 -3.02 13.48
C PHE A 354 -2.62 -2.82 14.46
N PRO A 355 -2.40 -3.72 15.44
CA PRO A 355 -1.23 -3.65 16.31
C PRO A 355 0.06 -3.57 15.50
N GLU A 356 0.92 -2.57 15.79
CA GLU A 356 2.14 -2.30 15.04
C GLU A 356 3.40 -2.53 15.88
N PHE A 357 4.35 -3.26 15.35
CA PHE A 357 5.65 -3.52 15.95
C PHE A 357 6.77 -3.03 15.04
N LEU A 358 7.23 -1.81 15.27
CA LEU A 358 8.45 -1.27 14.66
C LEU A 358 9.63 -1.55 15.61
N THR A 359 10.52 -2.49 15.26
CA THR A 359 11.52 -2.97 16.22
C THR A 359 12.80 -3.48 15.53
N ALA A 360 13.92 -3.35 16.25
CA ALA A 360 15.18 -4.03 15.95
C ALA A 360 15.33 -5.35 16.72
N ARG A 361 14.46 -5.61 17.69
CA ARG A 361 14.48 -6.80 18.55
C ARG A 361 13.55 -7.89 18.04
N ASP A 362 13.58 -9.05 18.66
CA ASP A 362 12.59 -10.09 18.43
C ASP A 362 11.25 -9.69 19.06
N ALA A 363 10.18 -9.71 18.29
CA ALA A 363 8.82 -9.39 18.72
C ALA A 363 7.87 -10.59 18.54
N SER A 364 8.41 -11.79 18.33
CA SER A 364 7.62 -12.97 18.02
C SER A 364 6.57 -13.30 19.07
N GLU A 365 6.88 -13.17 20.38
CA GLU A 365 5.93 -13.40 21.47
C GLU A 365 4.78 -12.38 21.44
N ALA A 366 5.09 -11.10 21.25
CA ALA A 366 4.09 -10.05 21.22
C ALA A 366 3.17 -10.15 19.99
N VAL A 367 3.73 -10.49 18.83
CA VAL A 367 2.98 -10.77 17.61
C VAL A 367 2.07 -11.97 17.80
N ALA A 368 2.59 -13.07 18.34
CA ALA A 368 1.83 -14.28 18.64
C ALA A 368 0.69 -14.02 19.62
N GLY A 369 0.95 -13.27 20.70
CA GLY A 369 -0.04 -12.93 21.73
C GLY A 369 -1.26 -12.20 21.16
N ASN A 370 -1.08 -11.29 20.19
CA ASN A 370 -2.21 -10.62 19.54
C ASN A 370 -3.03 -11.58 18.67
N ILE A 371 -2.39 -12.45 17.89
CA ILE A 371 -3.12 -13.44 17.09
C ILE A 371 -3.88 -14.41 17.99
N LEU A 372 -3.23 -14.90 19.05
CA LEU A 372 -3.82 -15.82 20.00
C LEU A 372 -5.04 -15.20 20.71
N SER A 373 -4.99 -13.92 21.11
CA SER A 373 -6.14 -13.27 21.75
C SER A 373 -7.36 -13.31 20.84
N TRP A 374 -7.20 -13.08 19.55
CA TRP A 374 -8.32 -13.08 18.61
C TRP A 374 -8.85 -14.48 18.32
N ILE A 375 -7.97 -15.47 18.05
CA ILE A 375 -8.43 -16.83 17.72
C ILE A 375 -8.94 -17.63 18.92
N SER A 376 -8.65 -17.17 20.15
CA SER A 376 -9.10 -17.80 21.39
C SER A 376 -10.34 -17.14 22.00
N ASP A 377 -10.63 -15.90 21.64
CA ASP A 377 -11.79 -15.13 22.14
C ASP A 377 -12.67 -14.69 20.97
N PRO A 378 -13.80 -15.39 20.71
CA PRO A 378 -14.72 -15.04 19.64
C PRO A 378 -15.32 -13.64 19.77
N GLU A 379 -15.53 -13.13 20.98
CA GLU A 379 -16.10 -11.81 21.21
C GLU A 379 -15.09 -10.71 20.84
N GLU A 380 -13.81 -10.88 21.21
CA GLU A 380 -12.74 -9.98 20.82
C GLU A 380 -12.54 -10.00 19.30
N TYR A 381 -12.61 -11.18 18.67
CA TYR A 381 -12.50 -11.35 17.23
C TYR A 381 -13.62 -10.59 16.48
N GLU A 382 -14.87 -10.77 16.86
CA GLU A 382 -16.00 -10.10 16.20
C GLU A 382 -15.98 -8.58 16.43
N ARG A 383 -15.66 -8.10 17.64
CA ARG A 383 -15.46 -6.66 17.89
C ARG A 383 -14.38 -6.06 16.98
N LYS A 384 -13.31 -6.81 16.72
CA LYS A 384 -12.23 -6.37 15.82
C LYS A 384 -12.73 -6.25 14.39
N LYS A 385 -13.49 -7.23 13.92
CA LYS A 385 -14.10 -7.23 12.57
C LYS A 385 -15.12 -6.12 12.38
N GLU A 386 -15.94 -5.85 13.40
CA GLU A 386 -16.92 -4.76 13.37
C GLU A 386 -16.23 -3.39 13.18
N LYS A 387 -15.16 -3.12 13.92
CA LYS A 387 -14.36 -1.90 13.74
C LYS A 387 -13.74 -1.81 12.35
N LEU A 388 -13.25 -2.92 11.82
CA LEU A 388 -12.71 -2.97 10.45
C LEU A 388 -13.79 -2.74 9.41
N GLU A 389 -15.02 -3.26 9.61
CA GLU A 389 -16.17 -2.99 8.74
C GLU A 389 -16.56 -1.52 8.77
N GLU A 390 -16.63 -0.91 9.96
CA GLU A 390 -16.93 0.51 10.12
C GLU A 390 -15.92 1.38 9.33
N LEU A 391 -14.62 1.19 9.56
CA LEU A 391 -13.60 1.94 8.83
C LEU A 391 -13.67 1.69 7.32
N LYS A 392 -13.83 0.42 6.90
CA LYS A 392 -13.99 0.04 5.50
C LYS A 392 -15.15 0.79 4.85
N SER A 393 -16.31 0.86 5.49
CA SER A 393 -17.50 1.53 4.95
C SER A 393 -17.27 3.00 4.64
N HIS A 394 -16.37 3.66 5.37
CA HIS A 394 -16.02 5.06 5.20
C HIS A 394 -14.94 5.29 4.15
N VAL A 395 -13.93 4.42 4.06
CA VAL A 395 -12.72 4.71 3.28
C VAL A 395 -12.55 3.86 2.02
N CYS A 396 -13.11 2.64 1.99
CA CYS A 396 -12.93 1.72 0.86
C CYS A 396 -13.98 1.96 -0.24
N ARG A 397 -14.00 3.17 -0.79
CA ARG A 397 -14.94 3.54 -1.86
C ARG A 397 -14.19 3.74 -3.17
N PRO A 398 -14.62 3.10 -4.28
CA PRO A 398 -14.08 3.36 -5.60
C PRO A 398 -14.48 4.77 -6.09
N GLY A 399 -13.84 5.24 -7.17
CA GLY A 399 -14.15 6.50 -7.82
C GLY A 399 -13.13 7.61 -7.57
N ALA A 400 -11.98 7.29 -6.99
CA ALA A 400 -10.89 8.26 -6.78
C ALA A 400 -10.39 8.86 -8.11
N ALA A 401 -10.14 8.02 -9.11
CA ALA A 401 -9.70 8.43 -10.43
C ALA A 401 -10.77 9.26 -11.16
N GLN A 402 -12.04 8.87 -11.06
CA GLN A 402 -13.16 9.61 -11.66
C GLN A 402 -13.26 11.02 -11.06
N LYS A 403 -13.27 11.13 -9.73
CA LYS A 403 -13.34 12.42 -9.03
C LYS A 403 -12.12 13.30 -9.32
N ALA A 404 -10.93 12.71 -9.38
CA ALA A 404 -9.71 13.42 -9.76
C ALA A 404 -9.81 13.96 -11.20
N ALA A 405 -10.29 13.16 -12.14
CA ALA A 405 -10.49 13.55 -13.54
C ALA A 405 -11.47 14.75 -13.66
N GLU A 406 -12.61 14.69 -12.97
CA GLU A 406 -13.60 15.77 -12.97
C GLU A 406 -13.02 17.08 -12.45
N ILE A 407 -12.23 17.03 -11.36
CA ILE A 407 -11.58 18.21 -10.80
C ILE A 407 -10.54 18.80 -11.76
N ILE A 408 -9.71 17.94 -12.38
CA ILE A 408 -8.70 18.36 -13.34
C ILE A 408 -9.37 19.02 -14.54
N LEU A 409 -10.35 18.39 -15.16
CA LEU A 409 -11.05 18.90 -16.33
C LEU A 409 -11.81 20.21 -16.01
N LYS A 410 -12.55 20.26 -14.91
CA LYS A 410 -13.29 21.46 -14.49
C LYS A 410 -12.37 22.67 -14.36
N ASN A 411 -11.18 22.51 -13.80
CA ASN A 411 -10.23 23.64 -13.63
C ASN A 411 -9.53 24.06 -14.95
N MET A 412 -9.67 23.29 -16.03
CA MET A 412 -9.10 23.63 -17.34
C MET A 412 -10.11 24.31 -18.27
N TYR A 413 -11.41 24.23 -17.96
CA TYR A 413 -12.46 24.90 -18.74
C TYR A 413 -12.78 26.30 -18.24
N TYR A 414 -12.22 26.70 -17.11
CA TYR A 414 -12.36 28.03 -16.49
C TYR A 414 -10.99 28.71 -16.30
#